data_66dd81eb6087644b3f98081c4477849d
#
_entry.id   66dd81eb6087644b3f98081c4477849d
#
_cell.length_a   1.000
_cell.length_b   1.000
_cell.length_c   1.000
_cell.angle_alpha   90.00
_cell.angle_beta   90.00
_cell.angle_gamma   90.00
#
_symmetry.space_group_name_H-M   'P 1'
#
loop_
_entity.id
_entity.type
_entity.pdbx_description
1 polymer ?
#
loop_
_entity_poly.entity_id
_entity_poly.type
_entity_poly.pdbx_seq_one_letter_code
_entity_poly.pdbx_strand_id
1 'polypeptide(L)'
;MGDTALHLITKYSFKKVTEYNPYIDKFFYYQNNLKELVKQLKAENYDYVIDLHNNFRSAKIKFALRKPSFTIQKLSLQKFLLTEFSLNLMPKKHITQRSLETVAPLGVQDDGLGLDFFIPENEKVTEGHLPTSHQAGFICLVIGASYATKKLPVH
;
A
#
# COMPACT_ATOMS: atom_id res chain seq x y z
N MET A 1 20.86 -16.11 1.74
CA MET A 1 20.32 -14.76 1.54
C MET A 1 20.80 -13.94 2.72
N GLY A 2 21.46 -12.79 2.49
CA GLY A 2 21.82 -11.90 3.60
C GLY A 2 20.56 -11.30 4.23
N ASP A 3 20.65 -10.89 5.50
CA ASP A 3 19.57 -10.22 6.22
C ASP A 3 19.18 -8.95 5.46
N THR A 4 17.97 -8.92 4.93
CA THR A 4 17.39 -7.75 4.25
C THR A 4 16.45 -7.06 5.22
N ALA A 5 16.75 -5.80 5.59
CA ALA A 5 15.85 -4.98 6.39
C ALA A 5 14.87 -4.23 5.49
N LEU A 6 13.59 -4.38 5.73
CA LEU A 6 12.53 -3.71 4.98
C LEU A 6 11.87 -2.63 5.83
N HIS A 7 11.99 -1.37 5.40
CA HIS A 7 11.39 -0.22 6.06
C HIS A 7 10.22 0.35 5.23
N LEU A 8 9.10 0.62 5.88
CA LEU A 8 7.90 1.16 5.24
C LEU A 8 7.70 2.64 5.56
N ILE A 9 7.50 3.44 4.52
CA ILE A 9 7.10 4.85 4.63
C ILE A 9 5.64 4.98 4.20
N THR A 10 4.78 5.44 5.11
CA THR A 10 3.37 5.69 4.81
C THR A 10 2.84 6.91 5.57
N LYS A 11 1.61 7.34 5.31
CA LYS A 11 0.97 8.38 6.11
C LYS A 11 0.60 7.85 7.49
N TYR A 12 0.65 8.70 8.50
CA TYR A 12 0.26 8.36 9.87
C TYR A 12 -1.18 7.83 9.97
N SER A 13 -2.09 8.30 9.11
CA SER A 13 -3.48 7.81 9.06
C SER A 13 -3.61 6.32 8.73
N PHE A 14 -2.55 5.71 8.18
CA PHE A 14 -2.51 4.26 7.87
C PHE A 14 -1.74 3.45 8.91
N LYS A 15 -1.34 4.07 10.03
CA LYS A 15 -0.59 3.39 11.09
C LYS A 15 -1.28 2.10 11.53
N LYS A 16 -2.54 2.18 11.95
CA LYS A 16 -3.32 1.03 12.45
C LYS A 16 -3.44 -0.14 11.48
N VAL A 17 -3.32 0.12 10.18
CA VAL A 17 -3.42 -0.90 9.13
C VAL A 17 -2.08 -1.57 8.85
N THR A 18 -0.98 -0.90 9.18
CA THR A 18 0.37 -1.34 8.78
C THR A 18 1.23 -1.81 9.94
N GLU A 19 1.05 -1.27 11.15
CA GLU A 19 1.96 -1.45 12.29
C GLU A 19 2.10 -2.90 12.79
N TYR A 20 1.16 -3.77 12.45
CA TYR A 20 1.19 -5.18 12.85
C TYR A 20 1.75 -6.11 11.77
N ASN A 21 2.28 -5.56 10.68
CA ASN A 21 2.88 -6.37 9.64
C ASN A 21 4.27 -6.88 10.07
N PRO A 22 4.45 -8.20 10.32
CA PRO A 22 5.69 -8.76 10.84
C PRO A 22 6.84 -8.77 9.83
N TYR A 23 6.55 -8.52 8.54
CA TYR A 23 7.56 -8.46 7.46
C TYR A 23 8.21 -7.09 7.32
N ILE A 24 7.79 -6.11 8.13
CA ILE A 24 8.35 -4.76 8.12
C ILE A 24 9.17 -4.53 9.40
N ASP A 25 10.46 -4.31 9.23
CA ASP A 25 11.38 -4.11 10.36
C ASP A 25 11.25 -2.72 10.98
N LYS A 26 10.91 -1.71 10.19
CA LYS A 26 10.75 -0.35 10.68
C LYS A 26 9.73 0.45 9.90
N PHE A 27 8.94 1.26 10.65
CA PHE A 27 7.90 2.11 10.09
C PHE A 27 8.27 3.59 10.24
N PHE A 28 8.09 4.34 9.16
CA PHE A 28 8.19 5.80 9.14
C PHE A 28 6.85 6.41 8.75
N TYR A 29 6.22 7.10 9.68
CA TYR A 29 4.91 7.70 9.48
C TYR A 29 5.00 9.18 9.15
N TYR A 30 4.62 9.54 7.94
CA TYR A 30 4.60 10.93 7.49
C TYR A 30 3.46 11.72 8.15
N GLN A 31 3.82 12.81 8.85
CA GLN A 31 2.91 13.74 9.54
C GLN A 31 3.14 15.19 9.06
N ASN A 32 3.09 15.44 7.76
CA ASN A 32 3.27 16.76 7.13
C ASN A 32 4.66 17.42 7.25
N ASN A 33 5.63 16.82 7.93
CA ASN A 33 7.01 17.32 7.97
C ASN A 33 7.94 16.43 7.12
N LEU A 34 8.08 16.78 5.83
CA LEU A 34 8.91 16.01 4.91
C LEU A 34 10.41 16.16 5.20
N LYS A 35 10.83 17.32 5.71
CA LYS A 35 12.26 17.59 6.02
C LYS A 35 12.74 16.69 7.15
N GLU A 36 11.96 16.57 8.21
CA GLU A 36 12.29 15.69 9.34
C GLU A 36 12.28 14.23 8.93
N LEU A 37 11.27 13.79 8.17
CA LEU A 37 11.23 12.44 7.62
C LEU A 37 12.48 12.12 6.80
N VAL A 38 12.87 13.00 5.89
CA VAL A 38 14.08 12.79 5.06
C VAL A 38 15.34 12.73 5.92
N LYS A 39 15.45 13.52 7.00
CA LYS A 39 16.57 13.44 7.93
C LYS A 39 16.67 12.07 8.60
N GLN A 40 15.55 11.54 9.08
CA GLN A 40 15.47 10.20 9.68
C GLN A 40 15.85 9.12 8.66
N LEU A 41 15.30 9.19 7.44
CA LEU A 41 15.59 8.23 6.39
C LEU A 41 17.05 8.22 5.96
N LYS A 42 17.72 9.37 5.94
CA LYS A 42 19.15 9.45 5.62
C LYS A 42 20.04 8.75 6.65
N ALA A 43 19.61 8.70 7.90
CA ALA A 43 20.35 8.02 8.96
C ALA A 43 20.36 6.50 8.81
N GLU A 44 19.41 5.91 8.08
CA GLU A 44 19.29 4.47 7.88
C GLU A 44 20.22 3.92 6.79
N ASN A 45 20.82 4.77 5.97
CA ASN A 45 21.77 4.41 4.90
C ASN A 45 21.29 3.28 3.98
N TYR A 46 20.13 3.43 3.35
CA TYR A 46 19.51 2.45 2.46
C TYR A 46 20.38 2.08 1.26
N ASP A 47 20.26 0.85 0.76
CA ASP A 47 20.84 0.40 -0.49
C ASP A 47 19.93 0.74 -1.67
N TYR A 48 18.61 0.57 -1.51
CA TYR A 48 17.59 0.79 -2.54
C TYR A 48 16.38 1.53 -2.02
N VAL A 49 15.66 2.17 -2.93
CA VAL A 49 14.34 2.78 -2.65
C VAL A 49 13.30 2.21 -3.61
N ILE A 50 12.24 1.63 -3.06
CA ILE A 50 11.10 1.14 -3.83
C ILE A 50 9.97 2.14 -3.71
N ASP A 51 9.56 2.74 -4.82
CA ASP A 51 8.51 3.76 -4.87
C ASP A 51 7.25 3.23 -5.55
N LEU A 52 6.31 2.73 -4.76
CA LEU A 52 5.01 2.25 -5.22
C LEU A 52 3.95 3.36 -5.32
N HIS A 53 4.34 4.61 -5.03
CA HIS A 53 3.42 5.74 -5.04
C HIS A 53 3.65 6.70 -6.21
N ASN A 54 4.90 6.88 -6.61
CA ASN A 54 5.33 7.71 -7.76
C ASN A 54 4.67 9.09 -7.80
N ASN A 55 4.83 9.87 -6.73
CA ASN A 55 4.31 11.24 -6.64
C ASN A 55 5.42 12.23 -6.29
N PHE A 56 5.07 13.53 -6.23
CA PHE A 56 6.03 14.60 -5.94
C PHE A 56 6.74 14.45 -4.58
N ARG A 57 6.08 13.90 -3.56
CA ARG A 57 6.70 13.65 -2.25
C ARG A 57 7.70 12.50 -2.31
N SER A 58 7.33 11.39 -2.93
CA SER A 58 8.25 10.25 -3.10
C SER A 58 9.43 10.61 -4.00
N ALA A 59 9.22 11.45 -5.03
CA ALA A 59 10.30 11.98 -5.86
C ALA A 59 11.30 12.81 -5.03
N LYS A 60 10.83 13.68 -4.14
CA LYS A 60 11.69 14.43 -3.22
C LYS A 60 12.50 13.53 -2.28
N ILE A 61 11.88 12.47 -1.74
CA ILE A 61 12.57 11.49 -0.89
C ILE A 61 13.67 10.78 -1.69
N LYS A 62 13.36 10.24 -2.87
CA LYS A 62 14.36 9.58 -3.74
C LYS A 62 15.53 10.51 -4.07
N PHE A 63 15.24 11.73 -4.47
CA PHE A 63 16.28 12.73 -4.77
C PHE A 63 17.16 13.03 -3.54
N ALA A 64 16.57 13.11 -2.35
CA ALA A 64 17.30 13.40 -1.12
C ALA A 64 18.15 12.23 -0.65
N LEU A 65 17.69 10.99 -0.84
CA LEU A 65 18.42 9.78 -0.46
C LEU A 65 19.53 9.42 -1.44
N ARG A 66 19.41 9.80 -2.72
CA ARG A 66 20.40 9.54 -3.78
C ARG A 66 20.80 8.07 -3.92
N LYS A 67 19.83 7.17 -3.74
CA LYS A 67 20.04 5.74 -3.88
C LYS A 67 19.35 5.20 -5.14
N PRO A 68 19.79 4.07 -5.70
CA PRO A 68 19.08 3.39 -6.77
C PRO A 68 17.61 3.20 -6.40
N SER A 69 16.71 3.47 -7.35
CA SER A 69 15.28 3.41 -7.03
C SER A 69 14.49 2.68 -8.11
N PHE A 70 13.59 1.82 -7.66
CA PHE A 70 12.60 1.14 -8.49
C PHE A 70 11.25 1.80 -8.29
N THR A 71 10.64 2.25 -9.37
CA THR A 71 9.42 3.07 -9.30
C THR A 71 8.30 2.43 -10.12
N ILE A 72 7.13 2.28 -9.50
CA ILE A 72 5.96 1.74 -10.18
C ILE A 72 5.57 2.63 -11.36
N GLN A 73 5.24 2.02 -12.48
CA GLN A 73 4.71 2.74 -13.62
C GLN A 73 3.27 3.18 -13.36
N LYS A 74 3.05 4.49 -13.34
CA LYS A 74 1.69 5.04 -13.35
C LYS A 74 1.16 5.00 -14.79
N LEU A 75 0.03 4.35 -14.97
CA LEU A 75 -0.66 4.31 -16.27
C LEU A 75 -1.48 5.60 -16.50
N SER A 76 -0.85 6.77 -16.24
CA SER A 76 -1.55 8.05 -16.31
C SER A 76 -2.04 8.39 -17.73
N LEU A 77 -1.21 8.12 -18.74
CA LEU A 77 -1.57 8.34 -20.14
C LEU A 77 -2.68 7.38 -20.57
N GLN A 78 -2.57 6.09 -20.23
CA GLN A 78 -3.59 5.09 -20.55
C GLN A 78 -4.93 5.42 -19.87
N LYS A 79 -4.89 5.88 -18.61
CA LYS A 79 -6.08 6.35 -17.88
C LYS A 79 -6.69 7.58 -18.55
N PHE A 80 -5.88 8.56 -18.93
CA PHE A 80 -6.33 9.75 -19.65
C PHE A 80 -7.00 9.37 -20.97
N LEU A 81 -6.37 8.51 -21.77
CA LEU A 81 -6.96 8.05 -23.04
C LEU A 81 -8.27 7.29 -22.82
N LEU A 82 -8.38 6.52 -21.75
CA LEU A 82 -9.61 5.83 -21.41
C LEU A 82 -10.74 6.79 -21.01
N THR A 83 -10.43 7.81 -20.19
CA THR A 83 -11.45 8.74 -19.66
C THR A 83 -11.90 9.77 -20.68
N GLU A 84 -10.97 10.33 -21.47
CA GLU A 84 -11.29 11.41 -22.42
C GLU A 84 -11.69 10.89 -23.81
N PHE A 85 -11.12 9.77 -24.23
CA PHE A 85 -11.30 9.25 -25.59
C PHE A 85 -11.95 7.87 -25.63
N SER A 86 -12.33 7.30 -24.49
CA SER A 86 -12.88 5.93 -24.38
C SER A 86 -11.96 4.86 -25.00
N LEU A 87 -10.66 5.17 -25.15
CA LEU A 87 -9.66 4.28 -25.70
C LEU A 87 -9.01 3.45 -24.59
N ASN A 88 -9.37 2.18 -24.50
CA ASN A 88 -8.87 1.30 -23.44
C ASN A 88 -7.52 0.66 -23.84
N LEU A 89 -6.43 1.30 -23.43
CA LEU A 89 -5.06 0.79 -23.52
C LEU A 89 -4.52 0.31 -22.17
N MET A 90 -5.41 0.04 -21.20
CA MET A 90 -5.01 -0.44 -19.87
C MET A 90 -4.53 -1.90 -19.95
N PRO A 91 -3.37 -2.23 -19.33
CA PRO A 91 -2.94 -3.62 -19.25
C PRO A 91 -3.92 -4.42 -18.37
N LYS A 92 -4.17 -5.67 -18.74
CA LYS A 92 -4.98 -6.62 -17.97
C LYS A 92 -4.22 -7.20 -16.77
N LYS A 93 -3.54 -6.33 -16.02
CA LYS A 93 -2.74 -6.72 -14.84
C LYS A 93 -3.27 -6.07 -13.58
N HIS A 94 -3.42 -6.85 -12.52
CA HIS A 94 -3.81 -6.32 -11.22
C HIS A 94 -2.70 -5.42 -10.64
N ILE A 95 -3.07 -4.50 -9.74
CA ILE A 95 -2.12 -3.55 -9.13
C ILE A 95 -1.03 -4.28 -8.31
N THR A 96 -1.35 -5.39 -7.68
CA THR A 96 -0.39 -6.22 -6.93
C THR A 96 0.70 -6.78 -7.84
N GLN A 97 0.32 -7.35 -8.99
CA GLN A 97 1.28 -7.84 -9.99
C GLN A 97 2.20 -6.73 -10.49
N ARG A 98 1.66 -5.55 -10.76
CA ARG A 98 2.45 -4.38 -11.16
C ARG A 98 3.39 -3.89 -10.06
N SER A 99 2.99 -4.02 -8.80
CA SER A 99 3.84 -3.70 -7.65
C SER A 99 5.00 -4.69 -7.53
N LEU A 100 4.74 -5.99 -7.71
CA LEU A 100 5.77 -7.02 -7.73
C LEU A 100 6.74 -6.86 -8.91
N GLU A 101 6.23 -6.53 -10.09
CA GLU A 101 7.08 -6.24 -11.27
C GLU A 101 8.06 -5.09 -11.00
N THR A 102 7.71 -4.14 -10.13
CA THR A 102 8.62 -3.05 -9.75
C THR A 102 9.87 -3.55 -9.02
N VAL A 103 9.77 -4.66 -8.31
CA VAL A 103 10.87 -5.25 -7.53
C VAL A 103 11.45 -6.51 -8.18
N ALA A 104 10.94 -6.93 -9.32
CA ALA A 104 11.46 -8.07 -10.08
C ALA A 104 12.97 -7.99 -10.39
N PRO A 105 13.57 -6.80 -10.68
CA PRO A 105 15.02 -6.66 -10.86
C PRO A 105 15.85 -7.02 -9.61
N LEU A 106 15.23 -7.08 -8.43
CA LEU A 106 15.85 -7.54 -7.17
C LEU A 106 15.68 -9.05 -6.95
N GLY A 107 15.15 -9.78 -7.94
CA GLY A 107 14.93 -11.23 -7.84
C GLY A 107 13.66 -11.62 -7.06
N VAL A 108 12.80 -10.65 -6.72
CA VAL A 108 11.53 -10.91 -6.01
C VAL A 108 10.51 -11.47 -6.99
N GLN A 109 9.87 -12.57 -6.63
CA GLN A 109 8.83 -13.23 -7.39
C GLN A 109 7.56 -13.39 -6.55
N ASP A 110 6.42 -13.51 -7.21
CA ASP A 110 5.14 -13.84 -6.58
C ASP A 110 5.17 -15.28 -6.08
N ASP A 111 4.86 -15.48 -4.80
CA ASP A 111 4.76 -16.81 -4.17
C ASP A 111 3.39 -17.47 -4.41
N GLY A 112 2.44 -16.74 -4.98
CA GLY A 112 1.08 -17.23 -5.26
C GLY A 112 0.18 -17.35 -4.04
N LEU A 113 0.62 -16.92 -2.84
CA LEU A 113 -0.14 -17.03 -1.59
C LEU A 113 -1.16 -15.89 -1.41
N GLY A 114 -1.09 -14.85 -2.26
CA GLY A 114 -2.02 -13.72 -2.21
C GLY A 114 -1.53 -12.57 -1.34
N LEU A 115 -2.45 -11.93 -0.61
CA LEU A 115 -2.16 -10.77 0.23
C LEU A 115 -2.50 -11.08 1.69
N ASP A 116 -1.57 -10.77 2.58
CA ASP A 116 -1.76 -10.89 4.02
C ASP A 116 -2.35 -9.61 4.61
N PHE A 117 -3.16 -9.79 5.63
CA PHE A 117 -3.64 -8.70 6.49
C PHE A 117 -3.50 -9.11 7.96
N PHE A 118 -2.80 -8.30 8.73
CA PHE A 118 -2.45 -8.61 10.11
C PHE A 118 -3.32 -7.84 11.09
N ILE A 119 -4.12 -8.57 11.86
CA ILE A 119 -4.96 -8.03 12.94
C ILE A 119 -4.38 -8.55 14.26
N PRO A 120 -4.05 -7.69 15.23
CA PRO A 120 -3.58 -8.13 16.53
C PRO A 120 -4.69 -8.89 17.28
N GLU A 121 -4.31 -9.84 18.14
CA GLU A 121 -5.25 -10.71 18.84
C GLU A 121 -6.30 -9.95 19.65
N ASN A 122 -5.90 -8.85 20.30
CA ASN A 122 -6.78 -8.00 21.10
C ASN A 122 -7.81 -7.20 20.29
N GLU A 123 -7.63 -7.12 18.96
CA GLU A 123 -8.58 -6.43 18.03
C GLU A 123 -9.38 -7.41 17.18
N LYS A 124 -9.15 -8.70 17.31
CA LYS A 124 -9.95 -9.73 16.62
C LYS A 124 -11.37 -9.75 17.18
N VAL A 125 -12.33 -9.66 16.27
CA VAL A 125 -13.75 -9.85 16.61
C VAL A 125 -14.00 -11.34 16.72
N THR A 126 -14.36 -11.81 17.92
CA THR A 126 -14.77 -13.20 18.19
C THR A 126 -16.30 -13.30 18.19
N GLU A 127 -16.82 -14.52 18.12
CA GLU A 127 -18.27 -14.78 18.17
C GLU A 127 -18.96 -14.11 19.37
N GLY A 128 -18.28 -14.07 20.54
CA GLY A 128 -18.79 -13.41 21.75
C GLY A 128 -18.98 -11.90 21.64
N HIS A 129 -18.35 -11.24 20.67
CA HIS A 129 -18.55 -9.82 20.38
C HIS A 129 -19.74 -9.54 19.47
N LEU A 130 -20.32 -10.59 18.89
CA LEU A 130 -21.45 -10.46 17.99
C LEU A 130 -22.77 -10.62 18.76
N PRO A 131 -23.84 -9.93 18.34
CA PRO A 131 -25.19 -10.21 18.85
C PRO A 131 -25.53 -11.70 18.68
N THR A 132 -26.27 -12.29 19.61
CA THR A 132 -26.63 -13.71 19.60
C THR A 132 -27.24 -14.15 18.26
N SER A 133 -28.06 -13.28 17.65
CA SER A 133 -28.64 -13.51 16.32
C SER A 133 -27.66 -13.66 15.18
N HIS A 134 -26.40 -13.27 15.37
CA HIS A 134 -25.33 -13.28 14.34
C HIS A 134 -24.25 -14.33 14.62
N GLN A 135 -24.29 -15.00 15.76
CA GLN A 135 -23.29 -16.00 16.15
C GLN A 135 -23.31 -17.26 15.29
N ALA A 136 -24.50 -17.63 14.77
CA ALA A 136 -24.67 -18.78 13.86
C ALA A 136 -24.25 -18.48 12.40
N GLY A 137 -23.84 -17.26 12.12
CA GLY A 137 -23.42 -16.78 10.80
C GLY A 137 -24.23 -15.54 10.37
N PHE A 138 -23.60 -14.71 9.52
CA PHE A 138 -24.23 -13.50 8.98
C PHE A 138 -23.65 -13.13 7.62
N ILE A 139 -24.41 -12.32 6.89
CA ILE A 139 -23.94 -11.67 5.67
C ILE A 139 -23.73 -10.18 5.98
N CYS A 140 -22.53 -9.69 5.74
CA CYS A 140 -22.18 -8.28 5.90
C CYS A 140 -22.32 -7.55 4.57
N LEU A 141 -23.16 -6.52 4.52
CA LEU A 141 -23.28 -5.63 3.37
C LEU A 141 -22.67 -4.26 3.67
N VAL A 142 -21.58 -3.92 3.02
CA VAL A 142 -20.92 -2.62 3.14
C VAL A 142 -21.53 -1.66 2.13
N ILE A 143 -22.35 -0.73 2.59
CA ILE A 143 -23.09 0.25 1.76
C ILE A 143 -22.41 1.62 1.66
N GLY A 144 -21.42 1.89 2.50
CA GLY A 144 -20.70 3.17 2.60
C GLY A 144 -19.38 3.18 1.83
N ALA A 145 -19.03 4.32 1.24
CA ALA A 145 -17.71 4.55 0.63
C ALA A 145 -17.36 6.04 0.65
N SER A 146 -16.07 6.37 0.47
CA SER A 146 -15.60 7.77 0.41
C SER A 146 -16.12 8.53 -0.82
N TYR A 147 -16.34 7.83 -1.94
CA TYR A 147 -16.83 8.43 -3.18
C TYR A 147 -18.29 8.10 -3.42
N ALA A 148 -19.08 9.08 -3.87
CA ALA A 148 -20.50 8.89 -4.18
C ALA A 148 -20.75 7.75 -5.18
N THR A 149 -19.91 7.63 -6.20
CA THR A 149 -19.98 6.58 -7.24
C THR A 149 -19.70 5.16 -6.72
N LYS A 150 -19.26 5.02 -5.47
CA LYS A 150 -18.97 3.73 -4.82
C LYS A 150 -19.93 3.43 -3.66
N LYS A 151 -20.92 4.28 -3.42
CA LYS A 151 -21.99 4.06 -2.43
C LYS A 151 -23.14 3.32 -3.08
N LEU A 152 -23.75 2.43 -2.31
CA LEU A 152 -25.04 1.86 -2.73
C LEU A 152 -26.11 2.96 -2.62
N PRO A 153 -26.81 3.33 -3.71
CA PRO A 153 -27.90 4.29 -3.62
C PRO A 153 -29.04 3.69 -2.82
N VAL A 154 -29.53 4.45 -1.85
CA VAL A 154 -30.73 4.12 -1.07
C VAL A 154 -31.86 4.96 -1.66
N HIS A 155 -32.82 4.31 -2.29
CA HIS A 155 -34.03 4.91 -2.82
C HIS A 155 -35.18 4.70 -1.84
#